data_640924bcbc2ddeadb462af1502dccf98
#
_entry.id   640924bcbc2ddeadb462af1502dccf98
#
_cell.length_a   1.000
_cell.length_b   1.000
_cell.length_c   1.000
_cell.angle_alpha   90.00
_cell.angle_beta   90.00
_cell.angle_gamma   90.00
#
_symmetry.space_group_name_H-M   'P 1'
#
loop_
_entity.id
_entity.type
_entity.pdbx_description
1 polymer ?
#
loop_
_entity_poly.entity_id
_entity_poly.type
_entity_poly.pdbx_seq_one_letter_code
_entity_poly.pdbx_strand_id
1 'polypeptide(L)'
;MLFFSCRNGELIPPPDSVKQYLHISHTRTNNNNLIDSVAESISYQNFDMLWLGGDLTYTTSEDDGTMSYIDSIFTVSSENTLWSLGNHDYSELSRIQEFTNRLPYYSCFRDGITFLVLDTQDSLSNIVGEQKLLFDNVLDTIQESTHLILLHHKLIWMYGDFSLEQEIDSVSNGHLGSCFHCINPNRFWQDLYPKLVVVQKKGINVICVGGDIGVFTKEYEYLTQDNVQFLASGIKEGTNNNKALIFKHDVTNGYLFWEFELLENLTMN
;
A
#
# COMPACT_ATOMS: atom_id res chain seq x y z
N MET A 1 28.39 1.59 30.30
CA MET A 1 27.83 1.57 28.96
C MET A 1 27.08 2.88 28.79
N LEU A 2 27.68 3.88 28.15
CA LEU A 2 27.16 5.24 28.05
C LEU A 2 26.40 5.36 26.73
N PHE A 3 25.10 5.58 26.80
CA PHE A 3 24.29 5.95 25.64
C PHE A 3 24.54 7.43 25.30
N PHE A 4 25.24 7.67 24.21
CA PHE A 4 25.32 8.99 23.62
C PHE A 4 24.05 9.23 22.79
N SER A 5 23.11 9.98 23.34
CA SER A 5 22.05 10.63 22.57
C SER A 5 22.67 11.80 21.83
N CYS A 6 23.05 11.63 20.58
CA CYS A 6 23.32 12.74 19.66
C CYS A 6 21.97 13.33 19.23
N ARG A 7 21.51 14.37 19.89
CA ARG A 7 20.59 15.34 19.29
C ARG A 7 21.41 16.15 18.29
N ASN A 8 21.52 15.65 17.08
CA ASN A 8 21.93 16.49 15.94
C ASN A 8 20.75 17.42 15.66
N GLY A 9 21.01 18.74 15.58
CA GLY A 9 20.03 19.69 15.13
C GLY A 9 19.48 19.23 13.79
N GLU A 10 18.18 19.00 13.72
CA GLU A 10 17.49 18.65 12.49
C GLU A 10 17.74 19.77 11.49
N LEU A 11 18.54 19.49 10.47
CA LEU A 11 18.59 20.32 9.28
C LEU A 11 17.21 20.16 8.63
N ILE A 12 16.33 21.14 8.83
CA ILE A 12 15.06 21.20 8.11
C ILE A 12 15.42 21.28 6.62
N PRO A 13 15.10 20.27 5.81
CA PRO A 13 15.40 20.29 4.39
C PRO A 13 14.67 21.48 3.74
N PRO A 14 15.19 22.04 2.62
CA PRO A 14 14.48 23.06 1.89
C PRO A 14 13.09 22.57 1.48
N PRO A 15 12.05 23.42 1.50
CA PRO A 15 10.65 23.04 1.24
C PRO A 15 10.43 22.19 -0.01
N ASP A 16 11.21 22.43 -1.06
CA ASP A 16 11.12 21.71 -2.34
C ASP A 16 11.77 20.31 -2.33
N SER A 17 12.43 19.91 -1.24
CA SER A 17 13.06 18.60 -1.11
C SER A 17 12.22 17.57 -0.35
N VAL A 18 11.12 17.99 0.27
CA VAL A 18 10.21 17.08 1.00
C VAL A 18 8.99 16.80 0.14
N LYS A 19 8.83 15.56 -0.25
CA LYS A 19 7.65 15.07 -0.96
C LYS A 19 6.68 14.39 0.00
N GLN A 20 5.39 14.48 -0.32
CA GLN A 20 4.33 13.84 0.46
C GLN A 20 3.61 12.81 -0.41
N TYR A 21 3.48 11.60 0.13
CA TYR A 21 2.76 10.51 -0.53
C TYR A 21 1.63 10.05 0.39
N LEU A 22 0.47 9.79 -0.19
CA LEU A 22 -0.71 9.35 0.55
C LEU A 22 -1.02 7.90 0.19
N HIS A 23 -1.07 7.02 1.19
CA HIS A 23 -1.68 5.70 1.03
C HIS A 23 -3.09 5.71 1.62
N ILE A 24 -4.05 5.28 0.81
CA ILE A 24 -5.45 5.12 1.19
C ILE A 24 -6.02 3.86 0.55
N SER A 25 -6.89 3.17 1.25
CA SER A 25 -7.53 1.95 0.74
C SER A 25 -8.93 1.77 1.29
N HIS A 26 -9.68 0.86 0.68
CA HIS A 26 -11.02 0.49 1.10
C HIS A 26 -11.99 1.68 1.11
N THR A 27 -11.80 2.58 0.12
CA THR A 27 -12.54 3.85 0.03
C THR A 27 -14.00 3.69 -0.35
N ARG A 28 -14.41 2.47 -0.68
CA ARG A 28 -15.74 2.12 -1.17
C ARG A 28 -16.87 2.36 -0.17
N THR A 29 -18.04 2.68 -0.69
CA THR A 29 -19.31 2.52 0.03
C THR A 29 -19.75 1.06 0.03
N ASN A 30 -20.76 0.73 0.84
CA ASN A 30 -21.21 -0.66 1.01
C ASN A 30 -22.17 -1.17 -0.09
N ASN A 31 -22.80 -0.28 -0.86
CA ASN A 31 -23.94 -0.66 -1.70
C ASN A 31 -23.93 -0.11 -3.13
N ASN A 32 -22.94 0.71 -3.49
CA ASN A 32 -22.87 1.32 -4.81
C ASN A 32 -21.43 1.61 -5.22
N ASN A 33 -21.23 2.02 -6.47
CA ASN A 33 -19.92 2.33 -7.03
C ASN A 33 -19.48 3.78 -6.74
N LEU A 34 -19.74 4.25 -5.51
CA LEU A 34 -19.26 5.54 -5.02
C LEU A 34 -18.16 5.33 -3.98
N ILE A 35 -17.38 6.37 -3.78
CA ILE A 35 -16.36 6.48 -2.74
C ILE A 35 -17.02 7.05 -1.48
N ASP A 36 -16.52 6.70 -0.30
CA ASP A 36 -16.90 7.33 0.97
C ASP A 36 -16.76 8.85 0.87
N SER A 37 -17.76 9.59 1.33
CA SER A 37 -17.85 11.03 1.11
C SER A 37 -16.71 11.84 1.74
N VAL A 38 -16.14 11.36 2.85
CA VAL A 38 -14.96 12.00 3.46
C VAL A 38 -13.73 11.74 2.60
N ALA A 39 -13.55 10.50 2.14
CA ALA A 39 -12.47 10.15 1.21
C ALA A 39 -12.59 10.93 -0.11
N GLU A 40 -13.79 11.09 -0.66
CA GLU A 40 -14.04 11.86 -1.88
C GLU A 40 -13.66 13.34 -1.73
N SER A 41 -13.78 13.90 -0.52
CA SER A 41 -13.52 15.33 -0.23
C SER A 41 -12.04 15.66 0.06
N ILE A 42 -11.14 14.67 0.06
CA ILE A 42 -9.71 14.89 0.28
C ILE A 42 -9.09 15.68 -0.89
N SER A 43 -8.17 16.59 -0.56
CA SER A 43 -7.39 17.36 -1.55
C SER A 43 -6.20 16.54 -2.09
N TYR A 44 -6.48 15.53 -2.92
CA TYR A 44 -5.44 14.61 -3.44
C TYR A 44 -4.31 15.30 -4.22
N GLN A 45 -4.58 16.46 -4.84
CA GLN A 45 -3.58 17.27 -5.55
C GLN A 45 -2.49 17.84 -4.63
N ASN A 46 -2.66 17.77 -3.31
CA ASN A 46 -1.64 18.21 -2.34
C ASN A 46 -0.54 17.16 -2.13
N PHE A 47 -0.70 15.97 -2.70
CA PHE A 47 0.27 14.88 -2.58
C PHE A 47 1.02 14.67 -3.90
N ASP A 48 2.32 14.43 -3.79
CA ASP A 48 3.19 14.15 -4.95
C ASP A 48 2.92 12.78 -5.57
N MET A 49 2.47 11.83 -4.75
CA MET A 49 2.03 10.49 -5.22
C MET A 49 0.84 10.00 -4.39
N LEU A 50 0.01 9.19 -5.04
CA LEU A 50 -1.05 8.42 -4.39
C LEU A 50 -0.72 6.93 -4.46
N TRP A 51 -0.86 6.23 -3.34
CA TRP A 51 -0.69 4.79 -3.24
C TRP A 51 -2.05 4.20 -2.83
N LEU A 52 -2.75 3.63 -3.80
CA LEU A 52 -4.09 3.08 -3.58
C LEU A 52 -3.98 1.61 -3.19
N GLY A 53 -4.49 1.29 -2.02
CA GLY A 53 -4.43 -0.05 -1.43
C GLY A 53 -5.55 -0.99 -1.86
N GLY A 54 -6.37 -0.59 -2.83
CA GLY A 54 -7.46 -1.40 -3.39
C GLY A 54 -8.82 -1.23 -2.73
N ASP A 55 -9.82 -1.88 -3.29
CA ASP A 55 -11.23 -1.79 -2.91
C ASP A 55 -11.75 -0.34 -2.97
N LEU A 56 -11.58 0.29 -4.15
CA LEU A 56 -11.88 1.72 -4.31
C LEU A 56 -13.38 2.01 -4.34
N THR A 57 -14.16 1.17 -5.03
CA THR A 57 -15.64 1.20 -5.04
C THR A 57 -16.20 -0.20 -4.83
N TYR A 58 -17.53 -0.36 -4.82
CA TYR A 58 -18.15 -1.67 -4.58
C TYR A 58 -17.86 -2.69 -5.71
N THR A 59 -17.84 -2.24 -6.98
CA THR A 59 -17.42 -3.02 -8.16
C THR A 59 -16.64 -2.10 -9.10
N THR A 60 -15.39 -1.84 -8.78
CA THR A 60 -14.59 -0.75 -9.34
C THR A 60 -14.47 -0.81 -10.87
N SER A 61 -14.22 -1.98 -11.42
CA SER A 61 -14.01 -2.15 -12.87
C SER A 61 -15.25 -2.61 -13.63
N GLU A 62 -16.47 -2.47 -13.06
CA GLU A 62 -17.71 -2.95 -13.67
C GLU A 62 -18.01 -2.26 -15.00
N ASP A 63 -17.82 -0.94 -15.07
CA ASP A 63 -18.11 -0.14 -16.27
C ASP A 63 -17.15 1.06 -16.40
N ASP A 64 -17.15 1.68 -17.61
CA ASP A 64 -16.27 2.80 -17.93
C ASP A 64 -16.66 4.08 -17.18
N GLY A 65 -17.92 4.22 -16.77
CA GLY A 65 -18.40 5.35 -15.96
C GLY A 65 -17.76 5.31 -14.57
N THR A 66 -17.76 4.13 -13.93
CA THR A 66 -17.10 3.91 -12.64
C THR A 66 -15.60 4.17 -12.75
N MET A 67 -14.94 3.66 -13.80
CA MET A 67 -13.52 3.92 -14.01
C MET A 67 -13.22 5.41 -14.22
N SER A 68 -14.04 6.11 -15.00
CA SER A 68 -13.90 7.56 -15.22
C SER A 68 -14.14 8.35 -13.93
N TYR A 69 -15.08 7.93 -13.10
CA TYR A 69 -15.35 8.54 -11.80
C TYR A 69 -14.14 8.43 -10.87
N ILE A 70 -13.59 7.23 -10.67
CA ILE A 70 -12.40 7.06 -9.82
C ILE A 70 -11.17 7.77 -10.38
N ASP A 71 -11.00 7.83 -11.70
CA ASP A 71 -9.89 8.56 -12.33
C ASP A 71 -10.02 10.08 -12.11
N SER A 72 -11.24 10.61 -12.09
CA SER A 72 -11.48 12.02 -11.79
C SER A 72 -11.07 12.44 -10.36
N ILE A 73 -11.01 11.47 -9.44
CA ILE A 73 -10.65 11.67 -8.02
C ILE A 73 -9.18 11.35 -7.78
N PHE A 74 -8.76 10.14 -8.17
CA PHE A 74 -7.43 9.62 -7.85
C PHE A 74 -6.42 9.72 -8.99
N THR A 75 -6.86 10.12 -10.19
CA THR A 75 -6.00 10.15 -11.39
C THR A 75 -5.26 8.81 -11.58
N VAL A 76 -6.01 7.71 -11.57
CA VAL A 76 -5.45 6.34 -11.61
C VAL A 76 -4.66 6.05 -12.88
N SER A 77 -4.90 6.80 -13.97
CA SER A 77 -4.13 6.75 -15.22
C SER A 77 -2.74 7.40 -15.10
N SER A 78 -2.50 8.22 -14.08
CA SER A 78 -1.22 8.90 -13.86
C SER A 78 -0.14 7.96 -13.37
N GLU A 79 1.12 8.19 -13.80
CA GLU A 79 2.29 7.50 -13.28
C GLU A 79 2.57 7.78 -11.79
N ASN A 80 1.99 8.86 -11.24
CA ASN A 80 2.14 9.23 -9.83
C ASN A 80 1.08 8.56 -8.95
N THR A 81 0.14 7.81 -9.51
CA THR A 81 -0.83 7.02 -8.77
C THR A 81 -0.49 5.56 -8.92
N LEU A 82 -0.06 4.92 -7.83
CA LEU A 82 0.15 3.48 -7.76
C LEU A 82 -1.11 2.82 -7.21
N TRP A 83 -1.47 1.67 -7.75
CA TRP A 83 -2.69 0.98 -7.36
C TRP A 83 -2.46 -0.52 -7.24
N SER A 84 -2.57 -1.05 -6.02
CA SER A 84 -2.66 -2.48 -5.74
C SER A 84 -4.14 -2.87 -5.68
N LEU A 85 -4.54 -3.83 -6.52
CA LEU A 85 -5.94 -4.18 -6.70
C LEU A 85 -6.48 -4.99 -5.53
N GLY A 86 -7.67 -4.61 -5.05
CA GLY A 86 -8.46 -5.37 -4.09
C GLY A 86 -9.49 -6.29 -4.77
N ASN A 87 -10.21 -7.07 -3.97
CA ASN A 87 -11.20 -8.01 -4.52
C ASN A 87 -12.41 -7.30 -5.16
N HIS A 88 -12.74 -6.09 -4.71
CA HIS A 88 -13.79 -5.26 -5.30
C HIS A 88 -13.36 -4.58 -6.61
N ASP A 89 -12.07 -4.53 -6.90
CA ASP A 89 -11.54 -3.97 -8.14
C ASP A 89 -11.51 -5.01 -9.29
N TYR A 90 -11.72 -6.27 -8.99
CA TYR A 90 -11.45 -7.41 -9.87
C TYR A 90 -12.63 -7.86 -10.75
N SER A 91 -13.66 -7.02 -10.93
CA SER A 91 -14.84 -7.37 -11.75
C SER A 91 -14.49 -7.56 -13.24
N GLU A 92 -13.67 -6.64 -13.80
CA GLU A 92 -13.20 -6.68 -15.18
C GLU A 92 -11.76 -6.16 -15.28
N LEU A 93 -10.80 -7.05 -15.11
CA LEU A 93 -9.38 -6.72 -15.04
C LEU A 93 -8.84 -6.09 -16.34
N SER A 94 -9.34 -6.51 -17.51
CA SER A 94 -8.94 -5.95 -18.80
C SER A 94 -9.24 -4.44 -18.88
N ARG A 95 -10.36 -4.00 -18.32
CA ARG A 95 -10.73 -2.59 -18.28
C ARG A 95 -9.75 -1.75 -17.46
N ILE A 96 -9.31 -2.25 -16.31
CA ILE A 96 -8.27 -1.58 -15.52
C ILE A 96 -6.97 -1.46 -16.31
N GLN A 97 -6.56 -2.53 -16.98
CA GLN A 97 -5.33 -2.55 -17.79
C GLN A 97 -5.41 -1.57 -18.97
N GLU A 98 -6.54 -1.52 -19.67
CA GLU A 98 -6.78 -0.57 -20.76
C GLU A 98 -6.75 0.88 -20.26
N PHE A 99 -7.40 1.14 -19.11
CA PHE A 99 -7.52 2.48 -18.54
C PHE A 99 -6.19 3.01 -17.99
N THR A 100 -5.44 2.16 -17.31
CA THR A 100 -4.19 2.55 -16.65
C THR A 100 -2.94 2.28 -17.50
N ASN A 101 -3.06 1.50 -18.58
CA ASN A 101 -1.95 0.96 -19.37
C ASN A 101 -0.91 0.22 -18.51
N ARG A 102 -1.36 -0.47 -17.46
CA ARG A 102 -0.52 -1.22 -16.53
C ARG A 102 -1.08 -2.61 -16.27
N LEU A 103 -0.19 -3.58 -16.04
CA LEU A 103 -0.55 -4.88 -15.49
C LEU A 103 -1.00 -4.72 -14.02
N PRO A 104 -1.69 -5.69 -13.42
CA PRO A 104 -2.08 -5.66 -12.01
C PRO A 104 -0.89 -5.74 -11.04
N TYR A 105 0.28 -6.10 -11.54
CA TYR A 105 1.54 -6.08 -10.82
C TYR A 105 2.63 -5.41 -11.68
N TYR A 106 3.41 -4.55 -11.10
CA TYR A 106 4.45 -3.79 -11.81
C TYR A 106 5.47 -3.22 -10.83
N SER A 107 6.56 -2.69 -11.37
CA SER A 107 7.54 -1.94 -10.57
C SER A 107 7.85 -0.61 -11.22
N CYS A 108 8.22 0.36 -10.40
CA CYS A 108 8.75 1.65 -10.86
C CYS A 108 9.79 2.19 -9.88
N PHE A 109 10.58 3.15 -10.35
CA PHE A 109 11.55 3.88 -9.54
C PHE A 109 11.23 5.36 -9.57
N ARG A 110 11.11 5.99 -8.40
CA ARG A 110 10.81 7.41 -8.23
C ARG A 110 11.57 7.97 -7.03
N ASP A 111 12.24 9.09 -7.22
CA ASP A 111 12.85 9.87 -6.14
C ASP A 111 13.76 9.05 -5.20
N GLY A 112 14.47 8.05 -5.70
CA GLY A 112 15.32 7.19 -4.88
C GLY A 112 14.58 6.04 -4.18
N ILE A 113 13.30 5.81 -4.47
CA ILE A 113 12.50 4.70 -3.97
C ILE A 113 12.16 3.73 -5.10
N THR A 114 12.38 2.45 -4.88
CA THR A 114 11.83 1.39 -5.73
C THR A 114 10.48 0.96 -5.19
N PHE A 115 9.46 1.03 -6.04
CA PHE A 115 8.13 0.52 -5.77
C PHE A 115 7.91 -0.80 -6.49
N LEU A 116 7.30 -1.73 -5.80
CA LEU A 116 6.84 -3.00 -6.35
C LEU A 116 5.38 -3.21 -5.94
N VAL A 117 4.48 -3.06 -6.90
CA VAL A 117 3.05 -3.30 -6.73
C VAL A 117 2.78 -4.77 -7.01
N LEU A 118 2.13 -5.45 -6.06
CA LEU A 118 1.81 -6.87 -6.16
C LEU A 118 0.30 -7.07 -6.24
N ASP A 119 -0.08 -8.04 -7.06
CA ASP A 119 -1.44 -8.53 -7.13
C ASP A 119 -1.62 -9.72 -6.17
N THR A 120 -2.32 -9.48 -5.09
CA THR A 120 -2.63 -10.50 -4.09
C THR A 120 -3.99 -11.17 -4.28
N GLN A 121 -4.75 -10.79 -5.32
CA GLN A 121 -6.02 -11.42 -5.68
C GLN A 121 -5.79 -12.63 -6.58
N ASP A 122 -4.87 -12.52 -7.54
CA ASP A 122 -4.47 -13.67 -8.34
C ASP A 122 -3.89 -14.78 -7.48
N SER A 123 -4.06 -16.02 -7.91
CA SER A 123 -3.51 -17.22 -7.27
C SER A 123 -3.76 -17.31 -5.75
N LEU A 124 -4.88 -16.74 -5.29
CA LEU A 124 -5.34 -16.79 -3.91
C LEU A 124 -4.24 -16.43 -2.91
N SER A 125 -3.76 -15.19 -2.94
CA SER A 125 -2.72 -14.63 -2.07
C SER A 125 -1.29 -15.15 -2.30
N ASN A 126 -1.06 -16.03 -3.28
CA ASN A 126 0.28 -16.48 -3.62
C ASN A 126 0.89 -15.62 -4.73
N ILE A 127 2.14 -15.27 -4.58
CA ILE A 127 2.93 -14.57 -5.60
C ILE A 127 3.71 -15.63 -6.38
N VAL A 128 3.22 -15.94 -7.59
CA VAL A 128 3.74 -17.02 -8.44
C VAL A 128 3.88 -16.58 -9.90
N GLY A 129 4.38 -17.45 -10.75
CA GLY A 129 4.47 -17.22 -12.21
C GLY A 129 5.27 -15.96 -12.57
N GLU A 130 4.79 -15.22 -13.55
CA GLU A 130 5.44 -14.00 -14.07
C GLU A 130 5.57 -12.89 -12.98
N GLN A 131 4.59 -12.81 -12.09
CA GLN A 131 4.65 -11.89 -10.96
C GLN A 131 5.81 -12.22 -10.01
N LYS A 132 6.03 -13.51 -9.73
CA LYS A 132 7.16 -13.95 -8.93
C LYS A 132 8.50 -13.68 -9.62
N LEU A 133 8.55 -13.84 -10.94
CA LEU A 133 9.75 -13.50 -11.72
C LEU A 133 10.03 -12.00 -11.68
N LEU A 134 9.00 -11.15 -11.78
CA LEU A 134 9.15 -9.70 -11.58
C LEU A 134 9.69 -9.37 -10.19
N PHE A 135 9.08 -9.94 -9.15
CA PHE A 135 9.51 -9.77 -7.76
C PHE A 135 11.00 -10.14 -7.61
N ASP A 136 11.37 -11.31 -8.06
CA ASP A 136 12.76 -11.80 -7.96
C ASP A 136 13.73 -10.88 -8.71
N ASN A 137 13.41 -10.52 -9.94
CA ASN A 137 14.27 -9.65 -10.75
C ASN A 137 14.47 -8.27 -10.12
N VAL A 138 13.41 -7.65 -9.58
CA VAL A 138 13.51 -6.36 -8.89
C VAL A 138 14.44 -6.46 -7.69
N LEU A 139 14.28 -7.46 -6.82
CA LEU A 139 15.06 -7.60 -5.60
C LEU A 139 16.52 -7.99 -5.88
N ASP A 140 16.76 -8.77 -6.93
CA ASP A 140 18.12 -9.19 -7.32
C ASP A 140 18.91 -8.03 -7.95
N THR A 141 18.20 -7.12 -8.66
CA THR A 141 18.82 -6.00 -9.41
C THR A 141 18.79 -4.66 -8.70
N ILE A 142 18.00 -4.50 -7.61
CA ILE A 142 17.89 -3.24 -6.86
C ILE A 142 19.25 -2.80 -6.31
N GLN A 143 19.65 -1.53 -6.58
CA GLN A 143 20.93 -0.98 -6.17
C GLN A 143 20.82 0.44 -5.60
N GLU A 144 20.38 1.41 -6.36
CA GLU A 144 20.46 2.85 -6.03
C GLU A 144 19.27 3.38 -5.19
N SER A 145 18.50 2.48 -4.59
CA SER A 145 17.33 2.86 -3.81
C SER A 145 17.65 3.04 -2.34
N THR A 146 17.05 4.04 -1.72
CA THR A 146 17.05 4.20 -0.25
C THR A 146 16.00 3.29 0.40
N HIS A 147 14.90 3.05 -0.33
CA HIS A 147 13.77 2.25 0.13
C HIS A 147 13.25 1.31 -0.97
N LEU A 148 12.75 0.16 -0.55
CA LEU A 148 11.89 -0.72 -1.34
C LEU A 148 10.51 -0.72 -0.69
N ILE A 149 9.51 -0.23 -1.43
CA ILE A 149 8.11 -0.23 -1.00
C ILE A 149 7.36 -1.33 -1.75
N LEU A 150 6.81 -2.30 -1.02
CA LEU A 150 5.87 -3.28 -1.56
C LEU A 150 4.46 -2.83 -1.28
N LEU A 151 3.68 -2.57 -2.33
CA LEU A 151 2.26 -2.24 -2.22
C LEU A 151 1.43 -3.46 -2.59
N HIS A 152 0.50 -3.83 -1.75
CA HIS A 152 -0.43 -4.93 -2.04
C HIS A 152 -1.72 -4.77 -1.22
N HIS A 153 -2.79 -5.42 -1.65
CA HIS A 153 -4.08 -5.30 -0.96
C HIS A 153 -4.14 -6.19 0.27
N LYS A 154 -4.17 -7.53 0.10
CA LYS A 154 -4.27 -8.48 1.22
C LYS A 154 -3.02 -8.46 2.08
N LEU A 155 -3.20 -8.55 3.41
CA LEU A 155 -2.10 -8.61 4.37
C LEU A 155 -1.44 -10.01 4.37
N ILE A 156 -0.80 -10.37 3.26
CA ILE A 156 -0.25 -11.72 3.03
C ILE A 156 0.82 -12.12 4.05
N TRP A 157 1.46 -11.15 4.70
CA TRP A 157 2.43 -11.39 5.79
C TRP A 157 1.81 -11.91 7.09
N MET A 158 0.49 -11.78 7.27
CA MET A 158 -0.14 -12.25 8.50
C MET A 158 -0.26 -13.77 8.55
N TYR A 159 -0.27 -14.46 7.41
CA TYR A 159 -0.28 -15.92 7.36
C TYR A 159 1.14 -16.51 7.41
N GLY A 160 1.37 -17.50 8.27
CA GLY A 160 2.65 -18.23 8.38
C GLY A 160 3.58 -17.73 9.49
N ASP A 161 3.23 -16.66 10.17
CA ASP A 161 3.81 -16.24 11.44
C ASP A 161 2.79 -16.41 12.56
N PHE A 162 3.16 -17.15 13.62
CA PHE A 162 2.21 -17.53 14.68
C PHE A 162 1.60 -16.32 15.40
N SER A 163 2.36 -15.27 15.64
CA SER A 163 1.87 -14.08 16.35
C SER A 163 0.93 -13.25 15.47
N LEU A 164 1.28 -13.06 14.21
CA LEU A 164 0.47 -12.29 13.27
C LEU A 164 -0.82 -13.01 12.88
N GLU A 165 -0.81 -14.34 12.77
CA GLU A 165 -2.03 -15.12 12.50
C GLU A 165 -3.11 -14.93 13.57
N GLN A 166 -2.72 -14.74 14.84
CA GLN A 166 -3.67 -14.51 15.93
C GLN A 166 -4.37 -13.14 15.82
N GLU A 167 -3.79 -12.20 15.08
CA GLU A 167 -4.32 -10.86 14.92
C GLU A 167 -5.21 -10.70 13.68
N ILE A 168 -5.25 -11.68 12.76
CA ILE A 168 -5.97 -11.58 11.49
C ILE A 168 -7.42 -11.10 11.69
N ASP A 169 -8.18 -11.74 12.57
CA ASP A 169 -9.60 -11.43 12.78
C ASP A 169 -9.85 -10.07 13.47
N SER A 170 -8.81 -9.43 14.00
CA SER A 170 -8.89 -8.09 14.61
C SER A 170 -8.27 -6.99 13.76
N VAL A 171 -7.55 -7.34 12.71
CA VAL A 171 -6.81 -6.40 11.85
C VAL A 171 -7.36 -6.42 10.43
N SER A 172 -7.36 -7.55 9.76
CA SER A 172 -7.72 -7.66 8.36
C SER A 172 -9.24 -7.70 8.14
N ASN A 173 -9.72 -7.11 7.05
CA ASN A 173 -11.11 -7.26 6.61
C ASN A 173 -11.36 -8.70 6.13
N GLY A 174 -10.38 -9.31 5.45
CA GLY A 174 -10.40 -10.70 5.05
C GLY A 174 -9.96 -11.61 6.19
N HIS A 175 -10.84 -12.49 6.68
CA HIS A 175 -10.46 -13.52 7.65
C HIS A 175 -9.57 -14.61 7.01
N LEU A 176 -8.93 -15.43 7.82
CA LEU A 176 -8.18 -16.58 7.32
C LEU A 176 -9.13 -17.63 6.70
N GLY A 177 -8.88 -18.02 5.46
CA GLY A 177 -9.74 -18.96 4.76
C GLY A 177 -9.28 -19.32 3.36
N SER A 178 -10.17 -19.95 2.59
CA SER A 178 -9.93 -20.33 1.20
C SER A 178 -10.97 -19.71 0.29
N CYS A 179 -11.03 -18.38 0.30
CA CYS A 179 -11.98 -17.63 -0.53
C CYS A 179 -11.29 -16.45 -1.21
N PHE A 180 -11.97 -15.86 -2.20
CA PHE A 180 -11.40 -14.79 -3.03
C PHE A 180 -11.02 -13.53 -2.22
N HIS A 181 -11.82 -13.17 -1.21
CA HIS A 181 -11.55 -12.03 -0.32
C HIS A 181 -10.79 -12.41 0.96
N CYS A 182 -10.52 -13.70 1.20
CA CYS A 182 -9.80 -14.15 2.39
C CYS A 182 -8.29 -13.88 2.31
N ILE A 183 -7.62 -13.82 3.46
CA ILE A 183 -6.20 -14.13 3.54
C ILE A 183 -6.08 -15.65 3.39
N ASN A 184 -5.60 -16.09 2.23
CA ASN A 184 -5.45 -17.52 1.97
C ASN A 184 -4.09 -18.00 2.46
N PRO A 185 -3.94 -19.31 2.78
CA PRO A 185 -2.65 -19.93 2.98
C PRO A 185 -1.69 -19.57 1.82
N ASN A 186 -0.57 -18.97 2.14
CA ASN A 186 0.39 -18.46 1.17
C ASN A 186 1.82 -18.74 1.63
N ARG A 187 2.79 -18.39 0.80
CA ARG A 187 4.20 -18.68 1.03
C ARG A 187 5.04 -17.41 1.23
N PHE A 188 4.45 -16.34 1.77
CA PHE A 188 5.15 -15.07 1.99
C PHE A 188 6.45 -15.27 2.79
N TRP A 189 6.37 -15.91 3.97
CA TRP A 189 7.52 -16.12 4.85
C TRP A 189 8.57 -17.06 4.30
N GLN A 190 8.17 -17.99 3.42
CA GLN A 190 9.10 -18.97 2.83
C GLN A 190 9.77 -18.45 1.56
N ASP A 191 9.03 -17.75 0.71
CA ASP A 191 9.46 -17.46 -0.66
C ASP A 191 9.77 -15.97 -0.90
N LEU A 192 9.11 -15.04 -0.17
CA LEU A 192 9.27 -13.60 -0.36
C LEU A 192 10.11 -12.96 0.74
N TYR A 193 9.73 -13.18 1.99
CA TYR A 193 10.35 -12.54 3.15
C TYR A 193 11.88 -12.70 3.22
N PRO A 194 12.47 -13.90 2.99
CA PRO A 194 13.92 -14.05 3.02
C PRO A 194 14.64 -13.15 2.01
N LYS A 195 14.03 -12.88 0.84
CA LYS A 195 14.59 -11.97 -0.16
C LYS A 195 14.48 -10.51 0.25
N LEU A 196 13.38 -10.13 0.92
CA LEU A 196 13.22 -8.80 1.51
C LEU A 196 14.30 -8.53 2.56
N VAL A 197 14.58 -9.51 3.40
CA VAL A 197 15.67 -9.44 4.40
C VAL A 197 17.05 -9.27 3.74
N VAL A 198 17.28 -9.90 2.59
CA VAL A 198 18.52 -9.70 1.82
C VAL A 198 18.62 -8.25 1.33
N VAL A 199 17.53 -7.65 0.83
CA VAL A 199 17.51 -6.23 0.41
C VAL A 199 17.75 -5.31 1.62
N GLN A 200 17.08 -5.57 2.75
CA GLN A 200 17.29 -4.83 4.00
C GLN A 200 18.75 -4.85 4.43
N LYS A 201 19.42 -5.99 4.33
CA LYS A 201 20.86 -6.15 4.65
C LYS A 201 21.80 -5.42 3.69
N LYS A 202 21.33 -5.05 2.49
CA LYS A 202 22.09 -4.17 1.58
C LYS A 202 22.04 -2.69 2.00
N GLY A 203 21.29 -2.34 3.07
CA GLY A 203 21.08 -0.97 3.54
C GLY A 203 19.92 -0.26 2.85
N ILE A 204 19.06 -0.98 2.13
CA ILE A 204 17.82 -0.48 1.52
C ILE A 204 16.67 -0.80 2.47
N ASN A 205 15.99 0.21 3.02
CA ASN A 205 14.89 0.01 3.94
C ASN A 205 13.69 -0.64 3.23
N VAL A 206 13.14 -1.70 3.80
CA VAL A 206 12.03 -2.44 3.21
C VAL A 206 10.75 -2.18 3.98
N ILE A 207 9.72 -1.70 3.28
CA ILE A 207 8.39 -1.42 3.83
C ILE A 207 7.34 -2.12 2.97
N CYS A 208 6.52 -2.95 3.59
CA CYS A 208 5.35 -3.55 2.96
C CYS A 208 4.11 -2.78 3.41
N VAL A 209 3.30 -2.32 2.46
CA VAL A 209 2.09 -1.53 2.72
C VAL A 209 0.87 -2.27 2.18
N GLY A 210 -0.04 -2.61 3.07
CA GLY A 210 -1.26 -3.35 2.77
C GLY A 210 -2.52 -2.49 2.85
N GLY A 211 -3.58 -2.92 2.13
CA GLY A 211 -4.82 -2.16 2.04
C GLY A 211 -6.05 -2.84 2.66
N ASP A 212 -6.03 -4.14 2.91
CA ASP A 212 -7.22 -4.90 3.32
C ASP A 212 -7.51 -4.79 4.82
N ILE A 213 -7.65 -3.56 5.30
CA ILE A 213 -8.10 -3.22 6.64
C ILE A 213 -9.16 -2.12 6.58
N GLY A 214 -9.72 -1.73 7.73
CA GLY A 214 -10.70 -0.65 7.82
C GLY A 214 -11.98 -1.07 8.56
N VAL A 215 -12.36 -2.34 8.53
CA VAL A 215 -13.55 -2.83 9.27
C VAL A 215 -13.27 -2.89 10.77
N PHE A 216 -12.18 -3.50 11.18
CA PHE A 216 -11.82 -3.72 12.59
C PHE A 216 -10.85 -2.66 13.10
N THR A 217 -9.74 -2.44 12.39
CA THR A 217 -8.78 -1.37 12.68
C THR A 217 -8.59 -0.46 11.48
N LYS A 218 -8.11 0.77 11.69
CA LYS A 218 -7.90 1.78 10.64
C LYS A 218 -6.41 1.95 10.31
N GLU A 219 -5.56 1.42 11.16
CA GLU A 219 -4.12 1.50 11.08
C GLU A 219 -3.51 0.21 11.61
N TYR A 220 -2.40 -0.19 11.04
CA TYR A 220 -1.58 -1.29 11.53
C TYR A 220 -0.12 -1.02 11.27
N GLU A 221 0.71 -1.31 12.27
CA GLU A 221 2.15 -1.18 12.19
C GLU A 221 2.83 -2.33 12.92
N TYR A 222 3.79 -2.97 12.24
CA TYR A 222 4.59 -4.04 12.83
C TYR A 222 6.01 -4.01 12.27
N LEU A 223 7.01 -3.99 13.15
CA LEU A 223 8.43 -4.08 12.79
C LEU A 223 8.94 -5.49 13.07
N THR A 224 9.43 -6.17 12.05
CA THR A 224 10.02 -7.50 12.19
C THR A 224 11.39 -7.46 12.86
N GLN A 225 11.88 -8.62 13.33
CA GLN A 225 13.22 -8.75 13.91
C GLN A 225 14.36 -8.42 12.93
N ASP A 226 14.09 -8.56 11.62
CA ASP A 226 15.02 -8.22 10.55
C ASP A 226 14.89 -6.75 10.06
N ASN A 227 14.13 -5.91 10.78
CA ASN A 227 13.83 -4.51 10.47
C ASN A 227 13.07 -4.31 9.13
N VAL A 228 12.30 -5.29 8.69
CA VAL A 228 11.30 -5.10 7.63
C VAL A 228 10.05 -4.54 8.27
N GLN A 229 9.56 -3.40 7.75
CA GLN A 229 8.38 -2.71 8.27
C GLN A 229 7.12 -3.18 7.55
N PHE A 230 6.07 -3.53 8.31
CA PHE A 230 4.72 -3.78 7.78
C PHE A 230 3.80 -2.65 8.23
N LEU A 231 3.10 -2.05 7.28
CA LEU A 231 2.13 -0.97 7.49
C LEU A 231 0.84 -1.30 6.77
N ALA A 232 -0.29 -0.88 7.34
CA ALA A 232 -1.54 -0.90 6.61
C ALA A 232 -2.44 0.24 7.07
N SER A 233 -3.19 0.84 6.15
CA SER A 233 -4.26 1.78 6.45
C SER A 233 -5.48 1.48 5.59
N GLY A 234 -6.67 1.73 6.13
CA GLY A 234 -7.91 1.52 5.40
C GLY A 234 -9.09 2.17 6.10
N ILE A 235 -10.12 2.44 5.35
CA ILE A 235 -11.30 3.12 5.82
C ILE A 235 -12.54 2.22 5.86
N LYS A 236 -13.57 2.67 6.55
CA LYS A 236 -14.90 2.06 6.54
C LYS A 236 -15.93 3.16 6.46
N GLU A 237 -16.84 3.05 5.51
CA GLU A 237 -17.96 3.96 5.34
C GLU A 237 -18.71 4.23 6.67
N GLY A 238 -19.02 5.49 6.90
CA GLY A 238 -19.82 5.93 8.04
C GLY A 238 -19.14 5.86 9.40
N THR A 239 -17.81 5.83 9.47
CA THR A 239 -17.05 5.91 10.71
C THR A 239 -16.20 7.19 10.76
N ASN A 240 -16.09 7.81 11.94
CA ASN A 240 -15.42 9.11 12.15
C ASN A 240 -13.93 8.99 12.54
N ASN A 241 -13.37 7.80 12.51
CA ASN A 241 -11.97 7.56 12.89
C ASN A 241 -11.17 6.90 11.77
N ASN A 242 -11.62 7.09 10.54
CA ASN A 242 -10.93 6.61 9.36
C ASN A 242 -9.57 7.29 9.23
N LYS A 243 -8.55 6.53 8.88
CA LYS A 243 -7.19 7.02 8.74
C LYS A 243 -6.60 6.71 7.38
N ALA A 244 -5.79 7.61 6.89
CA ALA A 244 -4.86 7.39 5.79
C ALA A 244 -3.43 7.33 6.34
N LEU A 245 -2.51 6.77 5.57
CA LEU A 245 -1.10 6.72 5.91
C LEU A 245 -0.37 7.74 5.02
N ILE A 246 0.27 8.70 5.66
CA ILE A 246 1.04 9.76 4.97
C ILE A 246 2.52 9.47 5.10
N PHE A 247 3.23 9.50 3.99
CA PHE A 247 4.68 9.44 3.95
C PHE A 247 5.26 10.82 3.63
N LYS A 248 6.27 11.21 4.38
CA LYS A 248 7.08 12.42 4.15
C LYS A 248 8.49 11.98 3.75
N HIS A 249 8.86 12.25 2.52
CA HIS A 249 10.12 11.83 1.93
C HIS A 249 11.07 13.01 1.74
N ASP A 250 12.14 13.05 2.50
CA ASP A 250 13.26 13.92 2.22
C ASP A 250 14.11 13.32 1.09
N VAL A 251 13.85 13.74 -0.13
CA VAL A 251 14.51 13.23 -1.33
C VAL A 251 16.01 13.48 -1.30
N THR A 252 16.47 14.58 -0.70
CA THR A 252 17.88 14.96 -0.64
C THR A 252 18.70 14.03 0.25
N ASN A 253 18.13 13.67 1.40
CA ASN A 253 18.81 12.84 2.40
C ASN A 253 18.36 11.39 2.36
N GLY A 254 17.34 11.06 1.59
CA GLY A 254 16.79 9.71 1.44
C GLY A 254 16.08 9.20 2.69
N TYR A 255 15.54 10.09 3.52
CA TYR A 255 14.75 9.70 4.69
C TYR A 255 13.27 9.63 4.37
N LEU A 256 12.60 8.58 4.83
CA LEU A 256 11.16 8.40 4.68
C LEU A 256 10.54 8.22 6.06
N PHE A 257 9.62 9.11 6.41
CA PHE A 257 8.85 9.08 7.65
C PHE A 257 7.38 8.81 7.32
N TRP A 258 6.62 8.27 8.26
CA TRP A 258 5.19 8.05 8.09
C TRP A 258 4.41 8.39 9.34
N GLU A 259 3.14 8.71 9.14
CA GLU A 259 2.16 8.94 10.18
C GLU A 259 0.77 8.51 9.72
N PHE A 260 -0.05 8.06 10.64
CA PHE A 260 -1.46 7.78 10.39
C PHE A 260 -2.31 9.00 10.72
N GLU A 261 -2.93 9.59 9.70
CA GLU A 261 -3.69 10.84 9.82
C GLU A 261 -5.19 10.59 9.67
N LEU A 262 -6.01 11.27 10.45
CA LEU A 262 -7.47 11.24 10.30
C LEU A 262 -7.88 11.85 8.95
N LEU A 263 -8.82 11.21 8.25
CA LEU A 263 -9.26 11.70 6.94
C LEU A 263 -9.84 13.12 7.01
N GLU A 264 -10.55 13.45 8.09
CA GLU A 264 -11.16 14.76 8.29
C GLU A 264 -10.12 15.89 8.28
N ASN A 265 -8.87 15.62 8.67
CA ASN A 265 -7.79 16.60 8.63
C ASN A 265 -7.23 16.83 7.22
N LEU A 266 -7.55 15.96 6.26
CA LEU A 266 -7.07 16.00 4.88
C LEU A 266 -8.10 16.63 3.92
N THR A 267 -9.31 16.89 4.39
CA THR A 267 -10.38 17.47 3.59
C THR A 267 -10.16 18.96 3.34
N MET A 268 -10.69 19.47 2.23
CA MET A 268 -10.71 20.90 1.97
C MET A 268 -11.57 21.63 3.02
N ASN A 269 -11.00 22.59 3.73
CA ASN A 269 -11.72 23.56 4.55
C ASN A 269 -12.33 24.66 3.70
#